data_882c44c133d93c0ce956c41b7e97c20c
#
_entry.id   882c44c133d93c0ce956c41b7e97c20c
#
_cell.length_a   1.000
_cell.length_b   1.000
_cell.length_c   1.000
_cell.angle_alpha   90.00
_cell.angle_beta   90.00
_cell.angle_gamma   90.00
#
_symmetry.space_group_name_H-M   'P 1'
#
loop_
_entity.id
_entity.type
_entity.pdbx_description
1 polymer ?
#
loop_
_entity_poly.entity_id
_entity_poly.type
_entity_poly.pdbx_seq_one_letter_code
_entity_poly.pdbx_strand_id
1 'polypeptide(L)'
;LNPKESENGYYIETGWAINNKDIEVPNSNTKWEVVGNKLLTPKNPIKLVWNNEQNITFEKEISIDDKFLFTVNQKITNNTQNTYNFYPYGQIIRNLAPDVTDFYILHEGLLGVFDDNLVEEDYDDIKDKKYSVNANKGWMGITDKYWITSLIPESNKSFRSDFDYKNKFKANFIETAATEVRANESKTNQVKVIIAAKEVDVVDGYAEKLNINKFDLAIDWGFLYFLTKPIFLISDYFFKLTGNYGIAIILITACIRILFFPLANYSFRSMAKMKVLQPEMVRLKELHKEDKMKLQQEMMALYKREKVNPVSGCLPILIQIPFFFAIYKMLFV
;
A
#
# COMPACT_ATOMS: atom_id res chain seq x y z
N LEU A 1 4.93 11.80 -12.52
CA LEU A 1 4.97 13.15 -11.95
C LEU A 1 4.75 14.22 -13.03
N ASN A 2 4.17 15.35 -12.63
CA ASN A 2 3.88 16.49 -13.50
C ASN A 2 4.48 17.77 -12.90
N PRO A 3 4.86 18.76 -13.74
CA PRO A 3 5.40 20.01 -13.25
C PRO A 3 4.47 20.70 -12.25
N LYS A 4 5.05 21.39 -11.28
CA LYS A 4 4.34 22.08 -10.20
C LYS A 4 3.33 23.12 -10.70
N GLU A 5 3.68 23.80 -11.79
CA GLU A 5 2.91 24.87 -12.40
C GLU A 5 1.77 24.36 -13.30
N SER A 6 1.74 23.06 -13.60
CA SER A 6 0.65 22.49 -14.40
C SER A 6 -0.63 22.33 -13.58
N GLU A 7 -1.78 22.37 -14.24
CA GLU A 7 -3.08 22.14 -13.62
C GLU A 7 -3.08 20.81 -12.85
N ASN A 8 -2.54 19.75 -13.47
CA ASN A 8 -2.38 18.41 -12.88
C ASN A 8 -1.00 18.24 -12.20
N GLY A 9 -0.49 19.28 -11.54
CA GLY A 9 0.82 19.23 -10.88
C GLY A 9 0.90 18.04 -9.90
N TYR A 10 1.95 17.24 -10.04
CA TYR A 10 2.24 16.10 -9.16
C TYR A 10 3.74 16.00 -8.98
N TYR A 11 4.23 16.41 -7.82
CA TYR A 11 5.64 16.63 -7.59
C TYR A 11 6.04 16.32 -6.14
N ILE A 12 7.34 16.23 -5.92
CA ILE A 12 7.93 15.93 -4.62
C ILE A 12 8.86 17.07 -4.23
N GLU A 13 8.79 17.46 -2.97
CA GLU A 13 9.72 18.40 -2.36
C GLU A 13 10.37 17.74 -1.15
N THR A 14 11.69 17.90 -1.01
CA THR A 14 12.45 17.52 0.18
C THR A 14 13.28 18.71 0.62
N GLY A 15 13.56 18.82 1.90
CA GLY A 15 14.31 19.96 2.38
C GLY A 15 14.54 19.95 3.88
N TRP A 16 14.92 21.11 4.36
CA TRP A 16 15.16 21.40 5.75
C TRP A 16 14.25 22.52 6.20
N ALA A 17 13.52 22.31 7.27
CA ALA A 17 12.78 23.35 7.96
C ALA A 17 13.58 23.87 9.15
N ILE A 18 13.33 25.11 9.57
CA ILE A 18 13.95 25.74 10.74
C ILE A 18 12.90 26.55 11.50
N ASN A 19 12.98 26.56 12.82
CA ASN A 19 12.09 27.38 13.65
C ASN A 19 12.55 28.85 13.73
N ASN A 20 13.83 29.10 13.51
CA ASN A 20 14.36 30.46 13.48
C ASN A 20 14.04 31.14 12.16
N LYS A 21 13.18 32.16 12.18
CA LYS A 21 12.75 32.91 11.00
C LYS A 21 13.83 33.82 10.40
N ASP A 22 14.89 34.09 11.14
CA ASP A 22 15.98 34.95 10.68
C ASP A 22 16.93 34.20 9.74
N ILE A 23 16.85 32.89 9.67
CA ILE A 23 17.69 32.05 8.81
C ILE A 23 16.88 31.60 7.60
N GLU A 24 17.39 31.99 6.43
CA GLU A 24 16.79 31.58 5.16
C GLU A 24 17.18 30.13 4.82
N VAL A 25 16.15 29.31 4.53
CA VAL A 25 16.29 27.93 4.06
C VAL A 25 15.77 27.83 2.63
N PRO A 26 16.21 26.84 1.85
CA PRO A 26 15.70 26.62 0.49
C PRO A 26 14.17 26.53 0.45
N ASN A 27 13.58 27.25 -0.47
CA ASN A 27 12.13 27.32 -0.69
C ASN A 27 11.79 27.16 -2.19
N SER A 28 10.53 27.33 -2.54
CA SER A 28 10.05 27.19 -3.93
C SER A 28 10.68 28.14 -4.95
N ASN A 29 11.25 29.25 -4.48
CA ASN A 29 11.89 30.27 -5.32
C ASN A 29 13.41 30.14 -5.38
N THR A 30 13.98 29.20 -4.62
CA THR A 30 15.42 29.00 -4.56
C THR A 30 15.98 28.53 -5.89
N LYS A 31 16.93 29.27 -6.41
CA LYS A 31 17.66 28.93 -7.63
C LYS A 31 18.88 28.09 -7.26
N TRP A 32 18.77 26.80 -7.45
CA TRP A 32 19.87 25.87 -7.22
C TRP A 32 20.90 25.94 -8.35
N GLU A 33 22.15 25.91 -7.98
CA GLU A 33 23.26 25.74 -8.92
C GLU A 33 23.54 24.24 -9.11
N VAL A 34 23.64 23.79 -10.39
CA VAL A 34 23.99 22.41 -10.72
C VAL A 34 25.51 22.31 -10.79
N VAL A 35 26.10 21.47 -9.94
CA VAL A 35 27.54 21.23 -9.90
C VAL A 35 27.86 19.88 -10.53
N GLY A 36 28.71 19.87 -11.56
CA GLY A 36 29.11 18.66 -12.27
C GLY A 36 28.10 18.21 -13.32
N ASN A 37 27.64 16.96 -13.24
CA ASN A 37 26.73 16.38 -14.22
C ASN A 37 25.36 17.05 -14.22
N LYS A 38 24.83 17.32 -15.43
CA LYS A 38 23.50 17.93 -15.62
C LYS A 38 22.42 16.91 -16.01
N LEU A 39 22.79 15.66 -16.22
CA LEU A 39 21.88 14.59 -16.61
C LEU A 39 21.90 13.48 -15.56
N LEU A 40 20.75 13.25 -14.92
CA LEU A 40 20.56 12.16 -13.97
C LEU A 40 20.43 10.83 -14.72
N THR A 41 21.28 9.89 -14.37
CA THR A 41 21.19 8.49 -14.84
C THR A 41 21.55 7.55 -13.70
N PRO A 42 21.31 6.24 -13.80
CA PRO A 42 21.70 5.28 -12.75
C PRO A 42 23.21 5.29 -12.42
N LYS A 43 24.03 5.80 -13.33
CA LYS A 43 25.50 5.89 -13.16
C LYS A 43 25.98 7.29 -12.77
N ASN A 44 25.15 8.31 -12.96
CA ASN A 44 25.55 9.72 -12.79
C ASN A 44 24.54 10.46 -11.91
N PRO A 45 24.84 10.68 -10.62
CA PRO A 45 24.01 11.52 -9.76
C PRO A 45 24.10 13.00 -10.18
N ILE A 46 23.09 13.78 -9.81
CA ILE A 46 23.09 15.24 -9.93
C ILE A 46 23.35 15.84 -8.57
N LYS A 47 24.26 16.84 -8.52
CA LYS A 47 24.51 17.62 -7.33
C LYS A 47 23.99 19.04 -7.51
N LEU A 48 23.19 19.49 -6.56
CA LEU A 48 22.63 20.84 -6.48
C LEU A 48 23.20 21.52 -5.24
N VAL A 49 23.62 22.79 -5.39
CA VAL A 49 24.17 23.58 -4.30
C VAL A 49 23.45 24.92 -4.26
N TRP A 50 23.17 25.37 -3.07
CA TRP A 50 22.67 26.72 -2.81
C TRP A 50 23.30 27.25 -1.51
N ASN A 51 23.82 28.44 -1.57
CA ASN A 51 24.37 29.15 -0.42
C ASN A 51 23.44 30.32 -0.08
N ASN A 52 22.93 30.38 1.14
CA ASN A 52 22.24 31.56 1.58
C ASN A 52 23.23 32.69 1.88
N GLU A 53 22.78 33.94 1.86
CA GLU A 53 23.65 35.10 2.16
C GLU A 53 24.15 35.14 3.61
N GLN A 54 23.76 34.17 4.45
CA GLN A 54 24.07 34.06 5.86
C GLN A 54 25.15 32.98 6.16
N ASN A 55 25.95 32.61 5.16
CA ASN A 55 27.03 31.64 5.28
C ASN A 55 26.57 30.20 5.66
N ILE A 56 25.40 29.80 5.25
CA ILE A 56 24.93 28.42 5.36
C ILE A 56 24.75 27.85 3.95
N THR A 57 25.44 26.74 3.67
CA THR A 57 25.40 26.07 2.39
C THR A 57 24.51 24.84 2.45
N PHE A 58 23.60 24.72 1.52
CA PHE A 58 22.72 23.57 1.34
C PHE A 58 23.11 22.82 0.06
N GLU A 59 23.31 21.53 0.19
CA GLU A 59 23.64 20.65 -0.95
C GLU A 59 22.58 19.55 -1.04
N LYS A 60 22.21 19.18 -2.26
CA LYS A 60 21.41 17.99 -2.56
C LYS A 60 22.11 17.16 -3.60
N GLU A 61 22.34 15.89 -3.30
CA GLU A 61 22.79 14.91 -4.25
C GLU A 61 21.66 13.93 -4.52
N ILE A 62 21.24 13.84 -5.78
CA ILE A 62 20.12 13.00 -6.22
C ILE A 62 20.70 11.90 -7.11
N SER A 63 20.50 10.66 -6.70
CA SER A 63 20.79 9.46 -7.49
C SER A 63 19.51 8.71 -7.80
N ILE A 64 19.52 7.92 -8.87
CA ILE A 64 18.42 7.06 -9.30
C ILE A 64 18.97 5.66 -9.60
N ASP A 65 18.19 4.62 -9.34
CA ASP A 65 18.52 3.28 -9.82
C ASP A 65 17.69 2.90 -11.07
N ASP A 66 17.90 1.69 -11.59
CA ASP A 66 17.25 1.22 -12.83
C ASP A 66 15.73 0.97 -12.67
N LYS A 67 15.20 0.95 -11.46
CA LYS A 67 13.78 0.72 -11.14
C LYS A 67 13.10 1.93 -10.48
N PHE A 68 13.68 3.14 -10.68
CA PHE A 68 13.13 4.43 -10.24
C PHE A 68 13.06 4.62 -8.71
N LEU A 69 14.02 4.03 -7.97
CA LEU A 69 14.34 4.47 -6.63
C LEU A 69 15.27 5.69 -6.71
N PHE A 70 14.83 6.80 -6.20
CA PHE A 70 15.64 7.99 -6.00
C PHE A 70 16.18 8.02 -4.59
N THR A 71 17.45 8.29 -4.42
CA THR A 71 18.07 8.59 -3.14
C THR A 71 18.48 10.05 -3.12
N VAL A 72 17.92 10.81 -2.18
CA VAL A 72 18.19 12.24 -2.01
C VAL A 72 19.03 12.42 -0.75
N ASN A 73 20.32 12.64 -0.90
CA ASN A 73 21.23 13.01 0.17
C ASN A 73 21.21 14.53 0.31
N GLN A 74 20.80 15.02 1.46
CA GLN A 74 20.76 16.45 1.77
C GLN A 74 21.83 16.77 2.79
N LYS A 75 22.68 17.77 2.51
CA LYS A 75 23.73 18.20 3.41
C LYS A 75 23.58 19.69 3.72
N ILE A 76 23.74 20.03 4.98
CA ILE A 76 23.89 21.42 5.44
C ILE A 76 25.32 21.60 5.93
N THR A 77 25.94 22.70 5.53
CA THR A 77 27.21 23.16 6.07
C THR A 77 27.01 24.54 6.70
N ASN A 78 27.23 24.63 8.00
CA ASN A 78 27.10 25.87 8.76
C ASN A 78 28.48 26.52 8.91
N ASN A 79 28.77 27.55 8.12
CA ASN A 79 30.02 28.31 8.18
C ASN A 79 29.91 29.53 9.09
N THR A 80 28.92 29.61 9.97
CA THR A 80 28.73 30.67 10.95
C THR A 80 29.32 30.30 12.30
N GLN A 81 29.31 31.25 13.27
CA GLN A 81 29.74 31.02 14.64
C GLN A 81 28.59 30.53 15.55
N ASN A 82 27.36 30.41 15.04
CA ASN A 82 26.19 30.04 15.83
C ASN A 82 25.79 28.60 15.58
N THR A 83 25.05 28.01 16.50
CA THR A 83 24.44 26.70 16.36
C THR A 83 22.99 26.85 15.92
N TYR A 84 22.54 26.03 14.96
CA TYR A 84 21.18 26.02 14.44
C TYR A 84 20.57 24.62 14.47
N ASN A 85 19.25 24.59 14.65
CA ASN A 85 18.46 23.35 14.69
C ASN A 85 17.57 23.24 13.44
N PHE A 86 17.85 22.26 12.61
CA PHE A 86 17.11 21.99 11.38
C PHE A 86 16.28 20.72 11.50
N TYR A 87 15.19 20.67 10.75
CA TYR A 87 14.25 19.54 10.71
C TYR A 87 14.12 19.07 9.27
N PRO A 88 14.65 17.87 8.92
CA PRO A 88 14.43 17.29 7.61
C PRO A 88 12.97 17.05 7.35
N TYR A 89 12.53 17.31 6.12
CA TYR A 89 11.16 17.02 5.68
C TYR A 89 11.12 16.51 4.24
N GLY A 90 10.03 15.85 3.93
CA GLY A 90 9.65 15.49 2.58
C GLY A 90 8.14 15.59 2.39
N GLN A 91 7.70 15.96 1.20
CA GLN A 91 6.29 16.02 0.87
C GLN A 91 6.04 15.63 -0.60
N ILE A 92 4.99 14.86 -0.80
CA ILE A 92 4.39 14.57 -2.10
C ILE A 92 3.18 15.47 -2.24
N ILE A 93 3.10 16.21 -3.33
CA ILE A 93 2.02 17.17 -3.57
C ILE A 93 1.34 16.84 -4.88
N ARG A 94 0.01 16.75 -4.85
CA ARG A 94 -0.82 16.53 -6.02
C ARG A 94 -1.93 17.58 -6.09
N ASN A 95 -2.04 18.28 -7.22
CA ASN A 95 -3.00 19.36 -7.37
C ASN A 95 -4.44 18.86 -7.45
N LEU A 96 -4.68 17.81 -8.25
CA LEU A 96 -6.01 17.26 -8.49
C LEU A 96 -6.01 15.73 -8.23
N ALA A 97 -7.11 15.22 -7.68
CA ALA A 97 -7.34 13.78 -7.69
C ALA A 97 -7.45 13.28 -9.14
N PRO A 98 -6.99 12.06 -9.45
CA PRO A 98 -7.27 11.46 -10.75
C PRO A 98 -8.75 11.21 -10.92
N ASP A 99 -9.20 11.00 -12.17
CA ASP A 99 -10.52 10.44 -12.41
C ASP A 99 -10.50 9.00 -11.89
N VAL A 100 -10.98 8.83 -10.67
CA VAL A 100 -11.08 7.51 -10.02
C VAL A 100 -12.18 6.74 -10.75
N THR A 101 -11.83 5.60 -11.31
CA THR A 101 -12.87 4.66 -11.75
C THR A 101 -13.51 4.11 -10.48
N ASP A 102 -14.82 4.31 -10.29
CA ASP A 102 -15.64 3.91 -9.11
C ASP A 102 -15.62 2.39 -8.78
N PHE A 103 -14.54 1.71 -9.08
CA PHE A 103 -14.32 0.34 -8.68
C PHE A 103 -13.64 0.33 -7.29
N TYR A 104 -14.44 0.22 -6.24
CA TYR A 104 -14.03 0.03 -4.83
C TYR A 104 -13.13 -1.20 -4.56
N ILE A 105 -12.42 -1.69 -5.57
CA ILE A 105 -11.63 -2.91 -5.49
C ILE A 105 -10.18 -2.62 -5.12
N LEU A 106 -9.66 -1.47 -5.55
CA LEU A 106 -8.29 -1.03 -5.29
C LEU A 106 -8.31 0.33 -4.61
N HIS A 107 -7.49 0.49 -3.58
CA HIS A 107 -7.29 1.79 -2.97
C HIS A 107 -6.52 2.72 -3.91
N GLU A 108 -7.08 3.90 -4.16
CA GLU A 108 -6.44 5.03 -4.84
C GLU A 108 -6.55 6.26 -3.95
N GLY A 109 -5.43 6.76 -3.46
CA GLY A 109 -5.43 7.84 -2.48
C GLY A 109 -4.09 7.99 -1.79
N LEU A 110 -4.15 8.46 -0.55
CA LEU A 110 -3.00 8.61 0.31
C LEU A 110 -2.86 7.37 1.17
N LEU A 111 -1.64 6.88 1.32
CA LEU A 111 -1.39 5.68 2.12
C LEU A 111 -0.03 5.76 2.81
N GLY A 112 0.15 4.93 3.82
CA GLY A 112 1.43 4.77 4.49
C GLY A 112 1.41 3.66 5.53
N VAL A 113 2.59 3.25 5.95
CA VAL A 113 2.77 2.35 7.09
C VAL A 113 3.51 3.10 8.17
N PHE A 114 2.94 3.15 9.37
CA PHE A 114 3.44 3.87 10.53
C PHE A 114 3.49 2.92 11.73
N ASP A 115 4.70 2.61 12.22
CA ASP A 115 4.92 1.68 13.33
C ASP A 115 4.12 0.36 13.18
N ASP A 116 4.24 -0.29 12.00
CA ASP A 116 3.57 -1.52 11.59
C ASP A 116 2.07 -1.42 11.24
N ASN A 117 1.46 -0.25 11.28
CA ASN A 117 0.05 -0.06 10.96
C ASN A 117 -0.09 0.56 9.56
N LEU A 118 -0.83 -0.12 8.68
CA LEU A 118 -1.25 0.43 7.39
C LEU A 118 -2.35 1.46 7.62
N VAL A 119 -2.23 2.58 6.93
CA VAL A 119 -3.23 3.65 6.86
C VAL A 119 -3.50 3.92 5.39
N GLU A 120 -4.76 3.94 5.03
CA GLU A 120 -5.27 4.23 3.70
C GLU A 120 -6.37 5.28 3.84
N GLU A 121 -6.23 6.39 3.10
CA GLU A 121 -7.16 7.52 3.15
C GLU A 121 -7.53 7.90 1.72
N ASP A 122 -8.82 7.85 1.41
CA ASP A 122 -9.33 8.23 0.11
C ASP A 122 -9.22 9.75 -0.10
N TYR A 123 -9.18 10.18 -1.36
CA TYR A 123 -9.10 11.61 -1.68
C TYR A 123 -10.26 12.43 -1.09
N ASP A 124 -11.46 11.86 -1.01
CA ASP A 124 -12.62 12.56 -0.47
C ASP A 124 -12.56 12.66 1.06
N ASP A 125 -12.14 11.61 1.75
CA ASP A 125 -12.00 11.61 3.20
C ASP A 125 -10.99 12.65 3.68
N ILE A 126 -9.87 12.81 2.96
CA ILE A 126 -8.84 13.82 3.28
C ILE A 126 -9.28 15.25 3.02
N LYS A 127 -10.24 15.50 2.12
CA LYS A 127 -10.84 16.82 1.97
C LYS A 127 -11.58 17.26 3.22
N ASP A 128 -12.22 16.32 3.89
CA ASP A 128 -13.04 16.58 5.07
C ASP A 128 -12.23 16.55 6.36
N LYS A 129 -11.26 15.61 6.46
CA LYS A 129 -10.51 15.37 7.70
C LYS A 129 -9.05 15.08 7.43
N LYS A 130 -8.19 15.92 8.00
CA LYS A 130 -6.75 15.69 8.03
C LYS A 130 -6.41 14.44 8.88
N TYR A 131 -5.51 13.59 8.37
CA TYR A 131 -4.86 12.54 9.14
C TYR A 131 -3.49 13.01 9.65
N SER A 132 -3.11 12.62 10.87
CA SER A 132 -1.83 13.01 11.49
C SER A 132 -1.35 11.94 12.44
N VAL A 133 -0.08 11.55 12.34
CA VAL A 133 0.52 10.51 13.19
C VAL A 133 1.99 10.80 13.48
N ASN A 134 2.46 10.43 14.69
CA ASN A 134 3.87 10.35 15.01
C ASN A 134 4.31 8.89 14.91
N ALA A 135 5.46 8.64 14.27
CA ALA A 135 5.99 7.31 14.08
C ALA A 135 7.53 7.30 14.23
N ASN A 136 8.06 6.12 14.54
CA ASN A 136 9.50 5.89 14.63
C ASN A 136 10.07 5.20 13.40
N LYS A 137 9.22 4.56 12.62
CA LYS A 137 9.55 3.89 11.36
C LYS A 137 8.34 3.90 10.44
N GLY A 138 8.59 3.86 9.15
CA GLY A 138 7.52 3.78 8.17
C GLY A 138 7.82 4.47 6.87
N TRP A 139 6.82 4.57 6.07
CA TRP A 139 6.82 5.25 4.77
C TRP A 139 5.42 5.80 4.50
N MET A 140 5.32 6.78 3.60
CA MET A 140 4.05 7.37 3.18
C MET A 140 4.09 7.66 1.68
N GLY A 141 2.91 7.76 1.08
CA GLY A 141 2.82 7.99 -0.35
C GLY A 141 1.44 8.36 -0.86
N ILE A 142 1.37 8.48 -2.16
CA ILE A 142 0.13 8.59 -2.94
C ILE A 142 0.14 7.45 -3.96
N THR A 143 -0.96 6.72 -4.03
CA THR A 143 -1.14 5.59 -4.94
C THR A 143 -2.28 5.83 -5.91
N ASP A 144 -2.06 5.44 -7.14
CA ASP A 144 -3.06 5.29 -8.19
C ASP A 144 -3.21 3.79 -8.52
N LYS A 145 -4.07 3.46 -9.44
CA LYS A 145 -4.33 2.07 -9.86
C LYS A 145 -3.03 1.28 -10.15
N TYR A 146 -2.10 1.86 -10.90
CA TYR A 146 -0.87 1.19 -11.37
C TYR A 146 0.42 1.82 -10.86
N TRP A 147 0.36 2.98 -10.24
CA TRP A 147 1.54 3.75 -9.87
C TRP A 147 1.56 4.08 -8.39
N ILE A 148 2.76 4.11 -7.83
CA ILE A 148 2.99 4.63 -6.50
C ILE A 148 4.09 5.67 -6.50
N THR A 149 3.87 6.71 -5.72
CA THR A 149 4.91 7.67 -5.33
C THR A 149 5.01 7.63 -3.82
N SER A 150 6.17 7.25 -3.29
CA SER A 150 6.36 7.12 -1.84
C SER A 150 7.62 7.81 -1.35
N LEU A 151 7.56 8.27 -0.10
CA LEU A 151 8.66 8.83 0.69
C LEU A 151 9.00 7.87 1.81
N ILE A 152 10.28 7.59 1.96
CA ILE A 152 10.84 6.79 3.05
C ILE A 152 11.83 7.69 3.81
N PRO A 153 11.47 8.16 5.02
CA PRO A 153 12.36 8.92 5.88
C PRO A 153 13.62 8.12 6.25
N GLU A 154 14.64 8.80 6.74
CA GLU A 154 15.85 8.17 7.25
C GLU A 154 15.51 7.18 8.37
N SER A 155 16.10 5.98 8.31
CA SER A 155 15.88 4.95 9.33
C SER A 155 16.33 5.40 10.72
N ASN A 156 15.61 4.96 11.75
CA ASN A 156 15.88 5.30 13.16
C ASN A 156 15.68 6.77 13.53
N LYS A 157 14.90 7.49 12.73
CA LYS A 157 14.48 8.86 13.04
C LYS A 157 12.97 8.91 13.25
N SER A 158 12.57 9.46 14.39
CA SER A 158 11.14 9.71 14.65
C SER A 158 10.66 10.89 13.82
N PHE A 159 9.48 10.74 13.24
CA PHE A 159 8.88 11.76 12.41
C PHE A 159 7.38 11.89 12.68
N ARG A 160 6.81 13.04 12.33
CA ARG A 160 5.38 13.24 12.19
C ARG A 160 5.03 13.19 10.72
N SER A 161 4.02 12.41 10.38
CA SER A 161 3.43 12.38 9.05
C SER A 161 2.03 12.96 9.06
N ASP A 162 1.73 13.75 8.04
CA ASP A 162 0.41 14.32 7.83
C ASP A 162 -0.08 14.00 6.43
N PHE A 163 -1.36 13.59 6.31
CA PHE A 163 -2.12 13.60 5.08
C PHE A 163 -3.11 14.75 5.17
N ASP A 164 -3.04 15.71 4.26
CA ASP A 164 -3.90 16.88 4.29
C ASP A 164 -4.33 17.35 2.88
N TYR A 165 -5.42 18.12 2.86
CA TYR A 165 -5.90 18.84 1.69
C TYR A 165 -6.11 20.31 2.01
N LYS A 166 -5.32 21.16 1.33
CA LYS A 166 -5.51 22.63 1.31
C LYS A 166 -5.38 23.08 -0.13
N ASN A 167 -6.44 22.92 -0.91
CA ASN A 167 -6.44 23.08 -2.36
C ASN A 167 -5.53 22.13 -3.14
N LYS A 168 -4.71 21.31 -2.46
CA LYS A 168 -3.82 20.27 -2.98
C LYS A 168 -3.73 19.14 -1.99
N PHE A 169 -3.69 17.93 -2.49
CA PHE A 169 -3.43 16.74 -1.67
C PHE A 169 -1.95 16.66 -1.31
N LYS A 170 -1.67 16.35 -0.05
CA LYS A 170 -0.31 16.24 0.46
C LYS A 170 -0.15 15.02 1.35
N ALA A 171 0.86 14.21 1.05
CA ALA A 171 1.43 13.23 1.96
C ALA A 171 2.83 13.72 2.35
N ASN A 172 3.06 13.99 3.63
CA ASN A 172 4.31 14.59 4.06
C ASN A 172 4.83 13.97 5.36
N PHE A 173 6.11 14.18 5.61
CA PHE A 173 6.71 13.96 6.91
C PHE A 173 7.65 15.12 7.30
N ILE A 174 7.85 15.29 8.60
CA ILE A 174 8.88 16.11 9.18
C ILE A 174 9.50 15.37 10.38
N GLU A 175 10.83 15.31 10.46
CA GLU A 175 11.49 14.73 11.62
C GLU A 175 11.16 15.52 12.89
N THR A 176 10.85 14.82 13.98
CA THR A 176 10.45 15.46 15.25
C THR A 176 11.65 15.89 16.08
N ALA A 177 12.79 15.20 15.94
CA ALA A 177 14.03 15.57 16.56
C ALA A 177 14.82 16.54 15.67
N ALA A 178 15.28 17.63 16.25
CA ALA A 178 16.12 18.57 15.52
C ALA A 178 17.50 17.96 15.20
N THR A 179 17.97 18.22 14.00
CA THR A 179 19.37 18.03 13.62
C THR A 179 20.15 19.30 14.01
N GLU A 180 20.88 19.21 15.10
CA GLU A 180 21.77 20.30 15.54
C GLU A 180 22.98 20.39 14.62
N VAL A 181 23.22 21.58 14.05
CA VAL A 181 24.41 21.90 13.23
C VAL A 181 25.18 23.01 13.90
N ARG A 182 26.30 22.65 14.50
CA ARG A 182 27.17 23.59 15.24
C ARG A 182 27.94 24.48 14.30
N ALA A 183 28.60 25.49 14.88
CA ALA A 183 29.53 26.35 14.15
C ALA A 183 30.59 25.51 13.40
N ASN A 184 30.78 25.79 12.11
CA ASN A 184 31.73 25.11 11.23
C ASN A 184 31.48 23.58 11.08
N GLU A 185 30.26 23.11 11.34
CA GLU A 185 29.88 21.71 11.24
C GLU A 185 29.01 21.46 9.98
N SER A 186 29.03 20.22 9.47
CA SER A 186 28.12 19.74 8.43
C SER A 186 27.33 18.57 8.95
N LYS A 187 26.06 18.49 8.57
CA LYS A 187 25.16 17.36 8.82
C LYS A 187 24.51 16.90 7.52
N THR A 188 24.25 15.61 7.43
CA THR A 188 23.56 15.00 6.29
C THR A 188 22.30 14.31 6.76
N ASN A 189 21.31 14.26 5.85
CA ASN A 189 20.09 13.47 5.98
C ASN A 189 19.80 12.79 4.64
N GLN A 190 19.23 11.61 4.68
CA GLN A 190 18.87 10.85 3.49
C GLN A 190 17.36 10.61 3.44
N VAL A 191 16.75 10.93 2.30
CA VAL A 191 15.38 10.58 1.99
C VAL A 191 15.38 9.68 0.77
N LYS A 192 14.68 8.55 0.82
CA LYS A 192 14.45 7.71 -0.34
C LYS A 192 13.07 7.98 -0.90
N VAL A 193 12.97 7.99 -2.22
CA VAL A 193 11.73 8.23 -2.97
C VAL A 193 11.57 7.14 -4.01
N ILE A 194 10.46 6.43 -3.96
CA ILE A 194 10.12 5.43 -4.98
C ILE A 194 8.99 5.99 -5.83
N ILE A 195 9.20 6.03 -7.16
CA ILE A 195 8.21 6.46 -8.15
C ILE A 195 8.14 5.36 -9.20
N ALA A 196 7.30 4.36 -8.97
CA ALA A 196 7.33 3.15 -9.77
C ALA A 196 5.92 2.63 -10.11
N ALA A 197 5.86 1.79 -11.13
CA ALA A 197 4.71 0.90 -11.31
C ALA A 197 4.63 -0.08 -10.14
N LYS A 198 3.42 -0.43 -9.74
CA LYS A 198 3.18 -1.39 -8.63
C LYS A 198 3.39 -2.84 -9.09
N GLU A 199 4.57 -3.13 -9.62
CA GLU A 199 4.97 -4.49 -9.94
C GLU A 199 5.42 -5.21 -8.67
N VAL A 200 4.88 -6.40 -8.41
CA VAL A 200 5.12 -7.16 -7.17
C VAL A 200 6.62 -7.42 -6.97
N ASP A 201 7.33 -7.85 -8.02
CA ASP A 201 8.77 -8.11 -7.97
C ASP A 201 9.61 -6.85 -7.63
N VAL A 202 9.13 -5.66 -8.04
CA VAL A 202 9.79 -4.37 -7.74
C VAL A 202 9.52 -3.95 -6.31
N VAL A 203 8.26 -4.01 -5.88
CA VAL A 203 7.82 -3.58 -4.55
C VAL A 203 8.41 -4.50 -3.47
N ASP A 204 8.29 -5.83 -3.63
CA ASP A 204 8.86 -6.81 -2.71
C ASP A 204 10.41 -6.73 -2.71
N GLY A 205 11.03 -6.53 -3.87
CA GLY A 205 12.48 -6.36 -3.98
C GLY A 205 13.00 -5.13 -3.23
N TYR A 206 12.28 -4.00 -3.24
CA TYR A 206 12.64 -2.83 -2.44
C TYR A 206 12.33 -3.02 -0.96
N ALA A 207 11.22 -3.69 -0.60
CA ALA A 207 10.92 -4.04 0.78
C ALA A 207 12.08 -4.79 1.45
N GLU A 208 12.62 -5.80 0.76
CA GLU A 208 13.74 -6.60 1.25
C GLU A 208 15.09 -5.85 1.19
N LYS A 209 15.47 -5.34 0.02
CA LYS A 209 16.77 -4.69 -0.21
C LYS A 209 17.02 -3.49 0.70
N LEU A 210 15.98 -2.72 0.98
CA LEU A 210 16.06 -1.48 1.77
C LEU A 210 15.55 -1.66 3.19
N ASN A 211 15.08 -2.87 3.54
CA ASN A 211 14.44 -3.18 4.82
C ASN A 211 13.30 -2.20 5.15
N ILE A 212 12.48 -1.89 4.13
CA ILE A 212 11.32 -1.02 4.31
C ILE A 212 10.16 -1.86 4.85
N ASN A 213 9.78 -1.55 6.09
CA ASN A 213 8.76 -2.30 6.80
C ASN A 213 7.42 -2.30 6.07
N LYS A 214 6.90 -3.49 5.74
CA LYS A 214 5.61 -3.70 5.08
C LYS A 214 5.41 -2.86 3.81
N PHE A 215 6.48 -2.64 3.03
CA PHE A 215 6.36 -1.90 1.78
C PHE A 215 5.56 -2.67 0.72
N ASP A 216 5.46 -3.98 0.85
CA ASP A 216 4.60 -4.85 0.04
C ASP A 216 3.10 -4.50 0.14
N LEU A 217 2.68 -3.80 1.22
CA LEU A 217 1.34 -3.25 1.36
C LEU A 217 1.09 -1.98 0.51
N ALA A 218 2.09 -1.49 -0.22
CA ALA A 218 1.90 -0.51 -1.29
C ALA A 218 1.02 -1.06 -2.43
N ILE A 219 0.95 -2.37 -2.53
CA ILE A 219 0.00 -3.11 -3.37
C ILE A 219 -1.21 -3.47 -2.50
N ASP A 220 -2.38 -3.04 -2.91
CA ASP A 220 -3.61 -3.34 -2.18
C ASP A 220 -4.05 -4.79 -2.42
N TRP A 221 -3.59 -5.68 -1.54
CA TRP A 221 -3.98 -7.10 -1.51
C TRP A 221 -5.37 -7.34 -0.93
N GLY A 222 -5.99 -6.32 -0.33
CA GLY A 222 -7.26 -6.39 0.38
C GLY A 222 -7.17 -7.10 1.75
N PHE A 223 -8.32 -7.17 2.44
CA PHE A 223 -8.39 -7.77 3.78
C PHE A 223 -8.02 -9.26 3.83
N LEU A 224 -8.09 -9.98 2.69
CA LEU A 224 -7.64 -11.37 2.55
C LEU A 224 -6.18 -11.49 2.10
N TYR A 225 -5.32 -10.53 2.46
CA TYR A 225 -3.89 -10.50 2.12
C TYR A 225 -3.22 -11.88 2.25
N PHE A 226 -3.43 -12.56 3.38
CA PHE A 226 -2.85 -13.88 3.67
C PHE A 226 -3.25 -14.98 2.67
N LEU A 227 -4.30 -14.76 1.89
CA LEU A 227 -4.80 -15.66 0.86
C LEU A 227 -4.50 -15.13 -0.55
N THR A 228 -4.71 -13.83 -0.77
CA THR A 228 -4.54 -13.18 -2.08
C THR A 228 -3.08 -13.22 -2.56
N LYS A 229 -2.12 -12.83 -1.71
CA LYS A 229 -0.69 -12.81 -2.08
C LYS A 229 -0.14 -14.20 -2.41
N PRO A 230 -0.35 -15.27 -1.62
CA PRO A 230 0.06 -16.62 -2.00
C PRO A 230 -0.58 -17.12 -3.31
N ILE A 231 -1.87 -16.84 -3.54
CA ILE A 231 -2.55 -17.19 -4.78
C ILE A 231 -1.89 -16.49 -5.97
N PHE A 232 -1.57 -15.20 -5.83
CA PHE A 232 -0.84 -14.43 -6.84
C PHE A 232 0.52 -15.07 -7.14
N LEU A 233 1.33 -15.35 -6.13
CA LEU A 233 2.68 -15.93 -6.30
C LEU A 233 2.64 -17.28 -7.02
N ILE A 234 1.66 -18.14 -6.71
CA ILE A 234 1.48 -19.42 -7.40
C ILE A 234 1.03 -19.19 -8.85
N SER A 235 0.13 -18.21 -9.08
CA SER A 235 -0.33 -17.86 -10.42
C SER A 235 0.81 -17.31 -11.28
N ASP A 236 1.65 -16.44 -10.71
CA ASP A 236 2.83 -15.88 -11.36
C ASP A 236 3.87 -16.98 -11.70
N TYR A 237 4.07 -17.95 -10.80
CA TYR A 237 4.90 -19.12 -11.07
C TYR A 237 4.37 -19.90 -12.29
N PHE A 238 3.07 -20.15 -12.38
CA PHE A 238 2.48 -20.81 -13.55
C PHE A 238 2.58 -19.95 -14.81
N PHE A 239 2.45 -18.64 -14.70
CA PHE A 239 2.67 -17.73 -15.80
C PHE A 239 4.12 -17.79 -16.32
N LYS A 240 5.10 -17.74 -15.43
CA LYS A 240 6.54 -17.87 -15.78
C LYS A 240 6.85 -19.21 -16.46
N LEU A 241 6.11 -20.27 -16.10
CA LEU A 241 6.27 -21.60 -16.71
C LEU A 241 5.62 -21.71 -18.09
N THR A 242 4.46 -21.10 -18.29
CA THR A 242 3.62 -21.32 -19.50
C THR A 242 3.67 -20.17 -20.50
N GLY A 243 4.15 -19.00 -20.06
CA GLY A 243 4.13 -17.76 -20.85
C GLY A 243 2.72 -17.21 -21.13
N ASN A 244 1.67 -17.78 -20.51
CA ASN A 244 0.28 -17.39 -20.76
C ASN A 244 -0.51 -17.29 -19.45
N TYR A 245 -0.97 -16.08 -19.14
CA TYR A 245 -1.69 -15.82 -17.89
C TYR A 245 -3.06 -16.53 -17.83
N GLY A 246 -3.74 -16.70 -18.96
CA GLY A 246 -4.99 -17.46 -19.01
C GLY A 246 -4.80 -18.93 -18.62
N ILE A 247 -3.70 -19.56 -19.06
CA ILE A 247 -3.35 -20.93 -18.64
C ILE A 247 -3.00 -20.94 -17.14
N ALA A 248 -2.28 -19.96 -16.65
CA ALA A 248 -1.97 -19.83 -15.23
C ALA A 248 -3.23 -19.78 -14.35
N ILE A 249 -4.25 -19.00 -14.76
CA ILE A 249 -5.53 -18.92 -14.06
C ILE A 249 -6.25 -20.27 -14.05
N ILE A 250 -6.24 -21.02 -15.15
CA ILE A 250 -6.82 -22.36 -15.22
C ILE A 250 -6.09 -23.32 -14.27
N LEU A 251 -4.77 -23.29 -14.26
CA LEU A 251 -3.94 -24.16 -13.42
C LEU A 251 -4.16 -23.89 -11.93
N ILE A 252 -4.12 -22.62 -11.50
CA ILE A 252 -4.37 -22.28 -10.09
C ILE A 252 -5.81 -22.66 -9.68
N THR A 253 -6.79 -22.46 -10.56
CA THR A 253 -8.15 -22.88 -10.31
C THR A 253 -8.27 -24.40 -10.15
N ALA A 254 -7.55 -25.18 -10.99
CA ALA A 254 -7.49 -26.62 -10.86
C ALA A 254 -6.84 -27.05 -9.54
N CYS A 255 -5.73 -26.43 -9.13
CA CYS A 255 -5.07 -26.70 -7.84
C CYS A 255 -6.02 -26.46 -6.66
N ILE A 256 -6.74 -25.33 -6.66
CA ILE A 256 -7.73 -25.02 -5.62
C ILE A 256 -8.88 -26.05 -5.63
N ARG A 257 -9.35 -26.49 -6.80
CA ARG A 257 -10.39 -27.53 -6.91
C ARG A 257 -9.91 -28.89 -6.38
N ILE A 258 -8.66 -29.26 -6.66
CA ILE A 258 -8.06 -30.50 -6.14
C ILE A 258 -7.95 -30.41 -4.61
N LEU A 259 -7.51 -29.29 -4.07
CA LEU A 259 -7.39 -29.07 -2.62
C LEU A 259 -8.76 -29.24 -1.92
N PHE A 260 -9.84 -28.71 -2.51
CA PHE A 260 -11.19 -28.81 -1.94
C PHE A 260 -11.97 -30.06 -2.37
N PHE A 261 -11.40 -30.93 -3.19
CA PHE A 261 -12.08 -32.13 -3.65
C PHE A 261 -12.63 -33.04 -2.54
N PRO A 262 -11.88 -33.32 -1.43
CA PRO A 262 -12.41 -34.14 -0.33
C PRO A 262 -13.65 -33.53 0.32
N LEU A 263 -13.64 -32.20 0.51
CA LEU A 263 -14.77 -31.46 1.08
C LEU A 263 -15.99 -31.47 0.14
N ALA A 264 -15.78 -31.25 -1.15
CA ALA A 264 -16.82 -31.32 -2.16
C ALA A 264 -17.44 -32.72 -2.22
N ASN A 265 -16.62 -33.77 -2.21
CA ASN A 265 -17.10 -35.14 -2.21
C ASN A 265 -17.94 -35.48 -0.97
N TYR A 266 -17.52 -35.03 0.22
CA TYR A 266 -18.32 -35.16 1.43
C TYR A 266 -19.68 -34.48 1.31
N SER A 267 -19.71 -33.25 0.81
CA SER A 267 -20.94 -32.49 0.59
C SER A 267 -21.89 -33.17 -0.44
N PHE A 268 -21.35 -33.63 -1.57
CA PHE A 268 -22.17 -34.34 -2.58
C PHE A 268 -22.77 -35.62 -2.01
N ARG A 269 -22.02 -36.40 -1.21
CA ARG A 269 -22.56 -37.57 -0.52
C ARG A 269 -23.67 -37.22 0.45
N SER A 270 -23.54 -36.12 1.19
CA SER A 270 -24.59 -35.65 2.11
C SER A 270 -25.84 -35.20 1.35
N MET A 271 -25.65 -34.45 0.24
CA MET A 271 -26.78 -34.05 -0.61
C MET A 271 -27.49 -35.24 -1.27
N ALA A 272 -26.75 -36.27 -1.66
CA ALA A 272 -27.32 -37.50 -2.20
C ALA A 272 -28.23 -38.20 -1.16
N LYS A 273 -27.76 -38.28 0.10
CA LYS A 273 -28.58 -38.81 1.21
C LYS A 273 -29.83 -37.96 1.46
N MET A 274 -29.73 -36.64 1.40
CA MET A 274 -30.86 -35.73 1.52
C MET A 274 -31.91 -35.95 0.44
N LYS A 275 -31.51 -36.21 -0.82
CA LYS A 275 -32.45 -36.56 -1.92
C LYS A 275 -33.22 -37.81 -1.63
N VAL A 276 -32.61 -38.83 -1.01
CA VAL A 276 -33.32 -40.08 -0.63
C VAL A 276 -34.37 -39.82 0.42
N LEU A 277 -34.18 -38.85 1.32
CA LEU A 277 -35.12 -38.48 2.36
C LEU A 277 -36.23 -37.52 1.91
N GLN A 278 -36.16 -37.01 0.68
CA GLN A 278 -37.08 -36.02 0.16
C GLN A 278 -38.58 -36.49 0.24
N PRO A 279 -38.97 -37.75 -0.11
CA PRO A 279 -40.35 -38.16 0.01
C PRO A 279 -40.86 -38.15 1.46
N GLU A 280 -40.03 -38.55 2.45
CA GLU A 280 -40.40 -38.51 3.88
C GLU A 280 -40.50 -37.06 4.39
N MET A 281 -39.65 -36.17 3.94
CA MET A 281 -39.72 -34.73 4.23
C MET A 281 -41.02 -34.10 3.68
N VAL A 282 -41.45 -34.49 2.48
CA VAL A 282 -42.74 -34.04 1.88
C VAL A 282 -43.92 -34.55 2.74
N ARG A 283 -43.87 -35.81 3.11
CA ARG A 283 -44.91 -36.41 3.99
C ARG A 283 -45.02 -35.67 5.34
N LEU A 284 -43.90 -35.37 5.99
CA LEU A 284 -43.88 -34.63 7.24
C LEU A 284 -44.44 -33.20 7.08
N LYS A 285 -44.14 -32.55 5.94
CA LYS A 285 -44.68 -31.24 5.61
C LYS A 285 -46.19 -31.24 5.44
N GLU A 286 -46.72 -32.30 4.81
CA GLU A 286 -48.17 -32.45 4.65
C GLU A 286 -48.87 -32.77 5.94
N LEU A 287 -48.25 -33.60 6.82
CA LEU A 287 -48.83 -34.03 8.07
C LEU A 287 -48.92 -32.88 9.11
N HIS A 288 -47.96 -31.97 9.08
CA HIS A 288 -47.82 -30.87 10.04
C HIS A 288 -47.93 -29.47 9.39
N LYS A 289 -48.81 -29.35 8.36
CA LYS A 289 -48.99 -28.08 7.63
C LYS A 289 -49.27 -26.86 8.51
N GLU A 290 -50.08 -27.08 9.58
CA GLU A 290 -50.57 -26.02 10.46
C GLU A 290 -49.70 -25.83 11.71
N ASP A 291 -48.86 -26.81 12.05
CA ASP A 291 -47.98 -26.76 13.24
C ASP A 291 -46.49 -26.70 12.82
N LYS A 292 -46.01 -25.46 12.59
CA LYS A 292 -44.63 -25.20 12.17
C LYS A 292 -43.61 -25.66 13.22
N MET A 293 -43.94 -25.58 14.51
CA MET A 293 -43.03 -25.98 15.59
C MET A 293 -42.82 -27.50 15.57
N LYS A 294 -43.90 -28.25 15.45
CA LYS A 294 -43.87 -29.71 15.41
C LYS A 294 -43.21 -30.21 14.10
N LEU A 295 -43.46 -29.53 12.96
CA LEU A 295 -42.78 -29.83 11.71
C LEU A 295 -41.28 -29.69 11.86
N GLN A 296 -40.79 -28.60 12.46
CA GLN A 296 -39.37 -28.38 12.68
C GLN A 296 -38.73 -29.44 13.59
N GLN A 297 -39.42 -29.84 14.67
CA GLN A 297 -38.97 -30.90 15.57
C GLN A 297 -38.86 -32.25 14.86
N GLU A 298 -39.88 -32.64 14.10
CA GLU A 298 -39.91 -33.92 13.37
C GLU A 298 -38.85 -33.94 12.23
N MET A 299 -38.66 -32.82 11.56
CA MET A 299 -37.60 -32.68 10.54
C MET A 299 -36.21 -32.83 11.17
N MET A 300 -35.96 -32.21 12.34
CA MET A 300 -34.70 -32.37 13.06
C MET A 300 -34.49 -33.79 13.58
N ALA A 301 -35.56 -34.45 14.06
CA ALA A 301 -35.53 -35.84 14.47
C ALA A 301 -35.20 -36.77 13.28
N LEU A 302 -35.80 -36.53 12.10
CA LEU A 302 -35.50 -37.26 10.86
C LEU A 302 -34.02 -37.13 10.50
N TYR A 303 -33.47 -35.91 10.49
CA TYR A 303 -32.05 -35.67 10.14
C TYR A 303 -31.11 -36.37 11.15
N LYS A 304 -31.44 -36.34 12.44
CA LYS A 304 -30.67 -37.06 13.47
C LYS A 304 -30.70 -38.58 13.29
N ARG A 305 -31.88 -39.12 13.03
CA ARG A 305 -32.12 -40.56 12.83
C ARG A 305 -31.29 -41.08 11.63
N GLU A 306 -31.33 -40.34 10.54
CA GLU A 306 -30.65 -40.73 9.27
C GLU A 306 -29.18 -40.27 9.23
N LYS A 307 -28.67 -39.63 10.31
CA LYS A 307 -27.30 -39.13 10.41
C LYS A 307 -26.92 -38.22 9.24
N VAL A 308 -27.83 -37.35 8.81
CA VAL A 308 -27.63 -36.37 7.73
C VAL A 308 -27.63 -34.98 8.30
N ASN A 309 -26.62 -34.20 7.94
CA ASN A 309 -26.55 -32.79 8.34
C ASN A 309 -27.00 -31.91 7.15
N PRO A 310 -28.10 -31.16 7.26
CA PRO A 310 -28.57 -30.28 6.17
C PRO A 310 -27.59 -29.17 5.80
N VAL A 311 -26.76 -28.73 6.74
CA VAL A 311 -25.76 -27.67 6.52
C VAL A 311 -24.55 -28.17 5.72
N SER A 312 -24.29 -29.49 5.70
CA SER A 312 -23.15 -30.04 4.97
C SER A 312 -23.20 -29.84 3.46
N GLY A 313 -24.38 -29.63 2.90
CA GLY A 313 -24.59 -29.34 1.48
C GLY A 313 -24.06 -27.97 1.04
N CYS A 314 -24.19 -26.96 1.87
CA CYS A 314 -23.75 -25.59 1.58
C CYS A 314 -22.31 -25.29 2.08
N LEU A 315 -21.73 -26.15 2.91
CA LEU A 315 -20.43 -25.93 3.52
C LEU A 315 -19.29 -25.65 2.51
N PRO A 316 -19.17 -26.37 1.38
CA PRO A 316 -18.14 -26.05 0.38
C PRO A 316 -18.28 -24.65 -0.19
N ILE A 317 -19.50 -24.18 -0.41
CA ILE A 317 -19.75 -22.83 -0.96
C ILE A 317 -19.26 -21.79 0.03
N LEU A 318 -19.61 -21.92 1.33
CA LEU A 318 -19.21 -20.99 2.38
C LEU A 318 -17.68 -20.88 2.52
N ILE A 319 -16.98 -22.01 2.45
CA ILE A 319 -15.51 -22.03 2.51
C ILE A 319 -14.89 -21.50 1.22
N GLN A 320 -15.53 -21.70 0.08
CA GLN A 320 -15.02 -21.28 -1.21
C GLN A 320 -15.19 -19.78 -1.49
N ILE A 321 -16.14 -19.10 -0.84
CA ILE A 321 -16.39 -17.65 -1.01
C ILE A 321 -15.12 -16.81 -0.78
N PRO A 322 -14.35 -16.97 0.32
CA PRO A 322 -13.13 -16.21 0.52
C PRO A 322 -12.09 -16.45 -0.58
N PHE A 323 -11.99 -17.67 -1.12
CA PHE A 323 -11.08 -17.98 -2.22
C PHE A 323 -11.50 -17.32 -3.54
N PHE A 324 -12.81 -17.22 -3.81
CA PHE A 324 -13.28 -16.46 -4.96
C PHE A 324 -12.94 -14.98 -4.84
N PHE A 325 -13.15 -14.38 -3.67
CA PHE A 325 -12.78 -12.99 -3.43
C PHE A 325 -11.27 -12.78 -3.56
N ALA A 326 -10.45 -13.71 -3.07
CA ALA A 326 -9.01 -13.63 -3.19
C ALA A 326 -8.53 -13.75 -4.65
N ILE A 327 -9.09 -14.68 -5.44
CA ILE A 327 -8.79 -14.80 -6.87
C ILE A 327 -9.24 -13.54 -7.61
N TYR A 328 -10.47 -13.05 -7.31
CA TYR A 328 -10.98 -11.84 -7.92
C TYR A 328 -10.06 -10.64 -7.62
N LYS A 329 -9.69 -10.42 -6.36
CA LYS A 329 -8.75 -9.36 -5.98
C LYS A 329 -7.39 -9.53 -6.65
N MET A 330 -6.85 -10.75 -6.71
CA MET A 330 -5.58 -11.08 -7.36
C MET A 330 -5.55 -10.68 -8.84
N LEU A 331 -6.68 -10.75 -9.55
CA LEU A 331 -6.75 -10.37 -10.96
C LEU A 331 -6.68 -8.85 -11.19
N PHE A 332 -6.83 -8.04 -10.15
CA PHE A 332 -6.72 -6.58 -10.22
C PHE A 332 -5.35 -6.06 -9.75
N VAL A 333 -4.59 -6.88 -9.07
CA VAL A 333 -3.20 -6.62 -8.68
C VAL A 333 -2.28 -6.82 -9.87
#